data_31a508604f097be1e39f18f4d3f64330
#
_entry.id   31a508604f097be1e39f18f4d3f64330
#
_cell.length_a   1.000
_cell.length_b   1.000
_cell.length_c   1.000
_cell.angle_alpha   90.00
_cell.angle_beta   90.00
_cell.angle_gamma   90.00
#
_symmetry.space_group_name_H-M   'P 1'
#
loop_
_entity.id
_entity.type
_entity.pdbx_description
1 polymer ?
#
loop_
_entity_poly.entity_id
_entity_poly.type
_entity_poly.pdbx_seq_one_letter_code
_entity_poly.pdbx_strand_id
1 'polypeptide(L)'
;EISCSLVGSEMCIRDSCRGVFAEPPVDILYEETFPVNEGDRAFSVEFLPGQFDQRADSAEQCIRFIKEDETPVIRTATTYVIEGAISDDEFQAVKNHCINPVDSREAAEEKPETLVTVFDEPEDIKVFDGFQDMEEEELKKLYDSLGLAMTFKDFQHIQNYFHGEEHRDPTMTEIRVLDTYWSDHCRHTTFSTELKNVIFDEGDYRDTIMDTYRQYLNDHSEIFAGREDKFVCLMDLALMAMRRLKREGKLADQEESDEINACSIVVPIKVDDKEEEWLINFKNETHNHPTEIEPFGGAATCLGGAIRDPLSGRTYVYQAMRVTGAADPTVSVKNTMKGKLPQKKLVREAAHGYSSYGNQIGLATGAVKEIYHPDYVAKRMEIGAVLGAAPRRAVIRENSDPGDIIILLGGRTGRDGCGGATGSSKVHTEESIETCGAEVQKGNPPTERKIQRLFRREEVSRLIKKCNDFGAGGVSVAIGELADGLRVELDKVPKKYAGLDGTEIAISESQERMAVVVDPKDAEQFMKYAKEENLEATEVAAVTESPRLVLVWRGKEIVN
;
A
#
# COMPACT_ATOMS: atom_id res chain seq x y z
N GLU A 1 -17.44 15.02 14.60
CA GLU A 1 -17.80 16.34 14.02
C GLU A 1 -16.73 16.80 13.05
N ILE A 2 -17.15 17.35 11.91
CA ILE A 2 -16.25 17.91 10.91
C ILE A 2 -16.21 19.43 11.15
N SER A 3 -15.04 19.96 11.55
CA SER A 3 -14.82 21.39 11.58
C SER A 3 -14.37 21.86 10.20
N CYS A 4 -15.13 22.73 9.58
CA CYS A 4 -14.82 23.26 8.26
C CYS A 4 -14.76 24.80 8.32
N SER A 5 -13.68 25.36 7.78
CA SER A 5 -13.59 26.77 7.46
C SER A 5 -13.69 26.91 5.95
N LEU A 6 -14.83 27.36 5.44
CA LEU A 6 -15.05 27.62 4.01
C LEU A 6 -14.85 29.11 3.71
N VAL A 7 -14.03 29.39 2.73
CA VAL A 7 -13.93 30.71 2.11
C VAL A 7 -14.79 30.65 0.83
N GLY A 8 -15.97 31.25 0.87
CA GLY A 8 -16.91 31.27 -0.25
C GLY A 8 -18.15 32.12 0.04
N SER A 9 -19.11 32.20 -0.89
CA SER A 9 -20.37 32.90 -0.63
C SER A 9 -21.21 32.15 0.41
N GLU A 10 -21.96 32.88 1.28
CA GLU A 10 -22.83 32.30 2.32
C GLU A 10 -23.76 31.18 1.81
N MET A 11 -24.26 31.29 0.60
CA MET A 11 -25.15 30.30 0.00
C MET A 11 -24.42 28.98 -0.30
N CYS A 12 -23.16 29.03 -0.73
CA CYS A 12 -22.31 27.87 -0.95
C CYS A 12 -21.95 27.12 0.32
N ILE A 13 -21.61 27.86 1.36
CA ILE A 13 -21.31 27.33 2.69
C ILE A 13 -22.51 26.54 3.21
N ARG A 14 -23.70 27.11 3.12
CA ARG A 14 -24.94 26.48 3.63
C ARG A 14 -25.34 25.22 2.84
N ASP A 15 -25.19 25.20 1.53
CA ASP A 15 -25.52 24.03 0.70
C ASP A 15 -24.47 22.93 0.90
N SER A 16 -23.18 23.28 1.00
CA SER A 16 -22.12 22.33 1.31
C SER A 16 -22.28 21.73 2.70
N CYS A 17 -22.61 22.54 3.71
CA CYS A 17 -22.83 22.04 5.07
C CYS A 17 -23.95 21.02 5.15
N ARG A 18 -25.02 21.19 4.42
CA ARG A 18 -26.18 20.27 4.45
C ARG A 18 -26.06 19.06 3.53
N GLY A 19 -25.32 19.18 2.42
CA GLY A 19 -25.26 18.14 1.40
C GLY A 19 -23.94 17.35 1.39
N VAL A 20 -22.86 17.91 1.97
CA VAL A 20 -21.53 17.29 1.96
C VAL A 20 -21.10 16.86 3.36
N PHE A 21 -21.30 17.70 4.39
CA PHE A 21 -20.78 17.45 5.73
C PHE A 21 -21.76 16.76 6.69
N ALA A 22 -23.04 16.66 6.32
CA ALA A 22 -24.05 16.06 7.18
C ALA A 22 -25.07 15.28 6.37
N GLU A 23 -25.58 14.20 6.96
CA GLU A 23 -26.78 13.50 6.53
C GLU A 23 -27.97 13.94 7.41
N PRO A 24 -28.81 14.87 6.98
CA PRO A 24 -29.85 15.47 7.82
C PRO A 24 -30.77 14.49 8.57
N PRO A 25 -31.06 13.25 8.05
CA PRO A 25 -31.85 12.28 8.78
C PRO A 25 -31.19 11.67 10.02
N VAL A 26 -29.84 11.71 10.08
CA VAL A 26 -29.05 11.03 11.13
C VAL A 26 -28.08 11.96 11.87
N ASP A 27 -27.76 13.11 11.27
CA ASP A 27 -26.78 14.05 11.81
C ASP A 27 -27.44 15.34 12.28
N ILE A 28 -26.90 15.92 13.35
CA ILE A 28 -27.21 17.28 13.80
C ILE A 28 -26.05 18.16 13.40
N LEU A 29 -26.33 19.17 12.57
CA LEU A 29 -25.35 20.14 12.13
C LEU A 29 -25.28 21.32 13.10
N TYR A 30 -24.10 21.63 13.60
CA TYR A 30 -23.79 22.82 14.38
C TYR A 30 -22.84 23.71 13.56
N GLU A 31 -23.13 25.00 13.54
CA GLU A 31 -22.26 26.01 12.95
C GLU A 31 -21.34 26.59 14.05
N GLU A 32 -20.01 26.52 13.87
CA GLU A 32 -18.96 27.04 14.75
C GLU A 32 -18.84 26.38 16.13
N THR A 33 -19.92 26.16 16.85
CA THR A 33 -19.91 25.63 18.23
C THR A 33 -21.04 24.63 18.44
N PHE A 34 -20.80 23.67 19.33
CA PHE A 34 -21.81 22.73 19.81
C PHE A 34 -21.88 22.76 21.35
N PRO A 35 -23.01 22.37 21.96
CA PRO A 35 -23.17 22.44 23.39
C PRO A 35 -22.34 21.38 24.12
N VAL A 36 -21.57 21.81 25.13
CA VAL A 36 -20.92 20.95 26.12
C VAL A 36 -21.45 21.38 27.48
N ASN A 37 -21.95 20.46 28.30
CA ASN A 37 -22.52 20.80 29.60
C ASN A 37 -21.44 21.21 30.60
N GLU A 38 -21.82 22.00 31.61
CA GLU A 38 -20.93 22.35 32.70
C GLU A 38 -20.54 21.09 33.49
N GLY A 39 -19.23 20.84 33.59
CA GLY A 39 -18.67 19.67 34.27
C GLY A 39 -18.30 18.51 33.33
N ASP A 40 -18.73 18.55 32.07
CA ASP A 40 -18.26 17.61 31.06
C ASP A 40 -16.85 17.97 30.56
N ARG A 41 -16.11 16.98 30.10
CA ARG A 41 -14.75 17.18 29.56
C ARG A 41 -14.70 16.83 28.10
N ALA A 42 -14.02 17.63 27.30
CA ALA A 42 -13.89 17.40 25.88
C ALA A 42 -12.41 17.49 25.43
N PHE A 43 -12.08 16.77 24.38
CA PHE A 43 -10.83 16.93 23.63
C PHE A 43 -11.07 16.55 22.18
N SER A 44 -10.27 17.08 21.28
CA SER A 44 -10.35 16.79 19.85
C SER A 44 -9.10 16.08 19.35
N VAL A 45 -9.26 15.20 18.39
CA VAL A 45 -8.17 14.43 17.76
C VAL A 45 -8.15 14.76 16.28
N GLU A 46 -6.99 15.16 15.77
CA GLU A 46 -6.73 15.44 14.36
C GLU A 46 -5.59 14.57 13.82
N PHE A 47 -5.52 14.40 12.51
CA PHE A 47 -4.39 13.73 11.89
C PHE A 47 -3.12 14.58 11.95
N LEU A 48 -1.97 13.91 12.03
CA LEU A 48 -0.67 14.55 11.91
C LEU A 48 -0.51 15.21 10.52
N PRO A 49 0.24 16.31 10.41
CA PRO A 49 0.56 16.90 9.11
C PRO A 49 1.20 15.87 8.16
N GLY A 50 0.68 15.80 6.94
CA GLY A 50 1.14 14.84 5.94
C GLY A 50 0.39 13.50 5.94
N GLN A 51 -0.40 13.19 6.97
CA GLN A 51 -1.30 12.05 6.95
C GLN A 51 -2.49 12.31 6.01
N PHE A 52 -2.92 11.27 5.28
CA PHE A 52 -4.06 11.38 4.38
C PHE A 52 -5.38 11.42 5.17
N ASP A 53 -6.16 12.46 4.93
CA ASP A 53 -7.50 12.65 5.50
C ASP A 53 -8.55 12.33 4.44
N GLN A 54 -9.05 11.08 4.46
CA GLN A 54 -10.02 10.59 3.48
C GLN A 54 -11.34 11.38 3.49
N ARG A 55 -11.80 11.82 4.68
CA ARG A 55 -13.05 12.59 4.80
C ARG A 55 -12.89 13.98 4.21
N ALA A 56 -11.78 14.63 4.48
CA ALA A 56 -11.45 15.94 3.90
C ALA A 56 -11.35 15.85 2.38
N ASP A 57 -10.60 14.89 1.85
CA ASP A 57 -10.45 14.67 0.41
C ASP A 57 -11.80 14.42 -0.29
N SER A 58 -12.63 13.54 0.29
CA SER A 58 -13.96 13.26 -0.25
C SER A 58 -14.88 14.50 -0.24
N ALA A 59 -14.82 15.29 0.82
CA ALA A 59 -15.61 16.52 0.93
C ALA A 59 -15.14 17.58 -0.07
N GLU A 60 -13.83 17.74 -0.27
CA GLU A 60 -13.27 18.62 -1.31
C GLU A 60 -13.73 18.20 -2.70
N GLN A 61 -13.72 16.90 -3.01
CA GLN A 61 -14.22 16.40 -4.30
C GLN A 61 -15.72 16.67 -4.47
N CYS A 62 -16.55 16.43 -3.44
CA CYS A 62 -17.97 16.72 -3.48
C CYS A 62 -18.26 18.21 -3.73
N ILE A 63 -17.51 19.12 -3.11
CA ILE A 63 -17.68 20.55 -3.33
C ILE A 63 -17.31 20.93 -4.77
N ARG A 64 -16.24 20.37 -5.32
CA ARG A 64 -15.86 20.59 -6.72
C ARG A 64 -16.92 20.09 -7.71
N PHE A 65 -17.67 19.03 -7.40
CA PHE A 65 -18.82 18.63 -8.23
C PHE A 65 -19.97 19.63 -8.19
N ILE A 66 -20.13 20.35 -7.10
CA ILE A 66 -21.16 21.40 -6.98
C ILE A 66 -20.66 22.70 -7.63
N LYS A 67 -19.34 22.98 -7.50
CA LYS A 67 -18.68 24.18 -8.01
C LYS A 67 -17.29 23.86 -8.55
N GLU A 68 -17.20 23.70 -9.86
CA GLU A 68 -15.99 23.29 -10.57
C GLU A 68 -14.81 24.26 -10.39
N ASP A 69 -15.10 25.56 -10.20
CA ASP A 69 -14.08 26.62 -10.10
C ASP A 69 -13.52 26.81 -8.68
N GLU A 70 -14.03 26.08 -7.67
CA GLU A 70 -13.58 26.23 -6.28
C GLU A 70 -12.61 25.12 -5.89
N THR A 71 -11.55 25.49 -5.16
CA THR A 71 -10.57 24.58 -4.57
C THR A 71 -10.55 24.75 -3.04
N PRO A 72 -11.55 24.21 -2.33
CA PRO A 72 -11.62 24.33 -0.88
C PRO A 72 -10.47 23.59 -0.20
N VAL A 73 -10.04 24.08 0.96
CA VAL A 73 -9.15 23.36 1.87
C VAL A 73 -9.96 22.89 3.07
N ILE A 74 -10.03 21.59 3.25
CA ILE A 74 -10.79 20.96 4.33
C ILE A 74 -9.85 20.21 5.27
N ARG A 75 -10.16 20.24 6.56
CA ARG A 75 -9.52 19.44 7.60
C ARG A 75 -10.59 18.82 8.46
N THR A 76 -10.34 17.63 8.98
CA THR A 76 -11.25 16.97 9.90
C THR A 76 -10.61 16.76 11.28
N ALA A 77 -11.44 16.84 12.31
CA ALA A 77 -11.07 16.43 13.66
C ALA A 77 -12.28 15.71 14.30
N THR A 78 -12.00 14.78 15.18
CA THR A 78 -13.02 14.09 15.97
C THR A 78 -13.00 14.60 17.40
N THR A 79 -14.09 15.21 17.86
CA THR A 79 -14.23 15.66 19.25
C THR A 79 -14.94 14.61 20.09
N TYR A 80 -14.32 14.25 21.19
CA TYR A 80 -14.87 13.37 22.22
C TYR A 80 -15.37 14.21 23.39
N VAL A 81 -16.64 14.05 23.75
CA VAL A 81 -17.23 14.65 24.93
C VAL A 81 -17.53 13.56 25.94
N ILE A 82 -17.01 13.68 27.14
CA ILE A 82 -17.18 12.73 28.23
C ILE A 82 -18.13 13.36 29.24
N GLU A 83 -19.32 12.81 29.33
CA GLU A 83 -20.35 13.28 30.25
C GLU A 83 -20.13 12.71 31.66
N GLY A 84 -20.22 13.57 32.65
CA GLY A 84 -20.12 13.23 34.07
C GLY A 84 -18.72 13.41 34.66
N ALA A 85 -18.62 13.10 35.97
CA ALA A 85 -17.39 13.30 36.72
C ALA A 85 -16.33 12.23 36.35
N ILE A 86 -15.16 12.67 35.92
CA ILE A 86 -14.01 11.85 35.61
C ILE A 86 -12.75 12.51 36.21
N SER A 87 -11.86 11.69 36.79
CA SER A 87 -10.57 12.17 37.29
C SER A 87 -9.62 12.54 36.17
N ASP A 88 -8.57 13.34 36.47
CA ASP A 88 -7.56 13.69 35.47
C ASP A 88 -6.82 12.47 34.93
N ASP A 89 -6.50 11.51 35.78
CA ASP A 89 -5.82 10.27 35.38
C ASP A 89 -6.71 9.43 34.44
N GLU A 90 -8.01 9.31 34.73
CA GLU A 90 -8.96 8.62 33.88
C GLU A 90 -9.15 9.34 32.53
N PHE A 91 -9.23 10.67 32.55
CA PHE A 91 -9.33 11.48 31.34
C PHE A 91 -8.08 11.32 30.46
N GLN A 92 -6.89 11.34 31.06
CA GLN A 92 -5.65 11.12 30.34
C GLN A 92 -5.57 9.69 29.77
N ALA A 93 -6.05 8.69 30.49
CA ALA A 93 -6.14 7.31 29.99
C ALA A 93 -7.08 7.19 28.79
N VAL A 94 -8.18 7.94 28.76
CA VAL A 94 -9.11 7.99 27.62
C VAL A 94 -8.42 8.66 26.42
N LYS A 95 -7.74 9.79 26.62
CA LYS A 95 -6.96 10.46 25.55
C LYS A 95 -5.93 9.51 24.95
N ASN A 96 -5.13 8.84 25.77
CA ASN A 96 -4.11 7.88 25.32
C ASN A 96 -4.70 6.69 24.57
N HIS A 97 -5.95 6.33 24.86
CA HIS A 97 -6.64 5.27 24.11
C HIS A 97 -7.16 5.74 22.75
N CYS A 98 -7.68 6.97 22.69
CA CYS A 98 -8.27 7.54 21.46
C CYS A 98 -7.20 8.02 20.47
N ILE A 99 -6.11 8.62 20.96
CA ILE A 99 -5.02 9.12 20.13
C ILE A 99 -4.06 7.97 19.78
N ASN A 100 -3.78 7.78 18.51
CA ASN A 100 -2.69 6.94 18.04
C ASN A 100 -1.53 7.86 17.60
N PRO A 101 -0.43 7.93 18.33
CA PRO A 101 0.65 8.89 18.05
C PRO A 101 1.35 8.65 16.70
N VAL A 102 1.11 7.49 16.08
CA VAL A 102 1.64 7.17 14.75
C VAL A 102 0.97 8.01 13.66
N ASP A 103 -0.33 8.32 13.81
CA ASP A 103 -1.10 9.03 12.77
C ASP A 103 -1.85 10.26 13.26
N SER A 104 -2.02 10.44 14.57
CA SER A 104 -2.90 11.45 15.12
C SER A 104 -2.34 12.11 16.39
N ARG A 105 -2.88 13.28 16.70
CA ARG A 105 -2.56 14.07 17.89
C ARG A 105 -3.79 14.76 18.45
N GLU A 106 -3.68 15.31 19.65
CA GLU A 106 -4.67 16.23 20.18
C GLU A 106 -4.68 17.52 19.34
N ALA A 107 -5.84 17.91 18.85
CA ALA A 107 -6.02 19.16 18.13
C ALA A 107 -6.01 20.35 19.10
N ALA A 108 -5.55 21.52 18.63
CA ALA A 108 -5.64 22.74 19.39
C ALA A 108 -7.10 23.13 19.65
N GLU A 109 -7.38 23.67 20.83
CA GLU A 109 -8.72 24.18 21.18
C GLU A 109 -9.05 25.46 20.42
N GLU A 110 -8.03 26.25 20.08
CA GLU A 110 -8.21 27.50 19.37
C GLU A 110 -8.37 27.26 17.87
N LYS A 111 -9.32 27.95 17.24
CA LYS A 111 -9.54 27.93 15.81
C LYS A 111 -8.29 28.44 15.07
N PRO A 112 -7.70 27.68 14.15
CA PRO A 112 -6.52 28.11 13.41
C PRO A 112 -6.84 29.29 12.48
N GLU A 113 -5.88 30.21 12.30
CA GLU A 113 -6.02 31.33 11.35
C GLU A 113 -6.10 30.86 9.89
N THR A 114 -5.47 29.74 9.58
CA THR A 114 -5.48 29.11 8.23
C THR A 114 -5.48 27.59 8.34
N LEU A 115 -6.16 26.94 7.40
CA LEU A 115 -6.12 25.48 7.23
C LEU A 115 -5.03 25.03 6.24
N VAL A 116 -4.38 25.98 5.56
CA VAL A 116 -3.30 25.68 4.62
C VAL A 116 -2.03 25.34 5.39
N THR A 117 -1.55 24.11 5.22
CA THR A 117 -0.23 23.72 5.76
C THR A 117 0.85 24.21 4.81
N VAL A 118 1.79 24.98 5.34
CA VAL A 118 2.98 25.42 4.63
C VAL A 118 4.08 24.37 4.84
N PHE A 119 4.62 23.87 3.76
CA PHE A 119 5.77 22.96 3.77
C PHE A 119 7.00 23.70 3.26
N ASP A 120 8.14 23.43 3.89
CA ASP A 120 9.41 23.93 3.41
C ASP A 120 9.74 23.32 2.03
N GLU A 121 10.45 24.09 1.21
CA GLU A 121 10.95 23.56 -0.06
C GLU A 121 12.05 22.53 0.21
N PRO A 122 11.95 21.30 -0.34
CA PRO A 122 12.95 20.27 -0.06
C PRO A 122 14.30 20.61 -0.68
N GLU A 123 15.35 20.20 0.01
CA GLU A 123 16.72 20.31 -0.48
C GLU A 123 16.97 19.42 -1.70
N ASP A 124 18.04 19.69 -2.44
CA ASP A 124 18.51 18.82 -3.52
C ASP A 124 18.94 17.45 -2.97
N ILE A 125 18.74 16.40 -3.77
CA ILE A 125 19.11 15.04 -3.36
C ILE A 125 20.64 14.96 -3.15
N LYS A 126 21.00 14.43 -1.99
CA LYS A 126 22.40 14.23 -1.58
C LYS A 126 23.05 13.13 -2.43
N VAL A 127 24.26 13.39 -2.91
CA VAL A 127 25.20 12.39 -3.41
C VAL A 127 26.16 12.02 -2.28
N PHE A 128 26.53 10.76 -2.15
CA PHE A 128 27.47 10.29 -1.13
C PHE A 128 28.90 10.37 -1.64
N ASP A 129 29.47 11.58 -1.66
CA ASP A 129 30.80 11.85 -2.17
C ASP A 129 31.86 10.91 -1.58
N GLY A 130 32.63 10.23 -2.44
CA GLY A 130 33.66 9.28 -2.07
C GLY A 130 33.16 7.90 -1.64
N PHE A 131 31.86 7.61 -1.76
CA PHE A 131 31.25 6.33 -1.35
C PHE A 131 31.97 5.13 -1.95
N GLN A 132 32.29 5.18 -3.23
CA GLN A 132 32.92 4.06 -3.95
C GLN A 132 34.30 3.67 -3.39
N ASP A 133 34.99 4.60 -2.74
CA ASP A 133 36.35 4.43 -2.22
C ASP A 133 36.42 4.47 -0.68
N MET A 134 35.29 4.47 0.02
CA MET A 134 35.25 4.49 1.48
C MET A 134 35.88 3.22 2.06
N GLU A 135 36.72 3.39 3.06
CA GLU A 135 37.21 2.27 3.88
C GLU A 135 36.09 1.65 4.71
N GLU A 136 36.22 0.39 5.09
CA GLU A 136 35.19 -0.39 5.77
C GLU A 136 34.63 0.29 7.02
N GLU A 137 35.47 0.96 7.82
CA GLU A 137 35.02 1.68 9.03
C GLU A 137 34.14 2.90 8.71
N GLU A 138 34.44 3.64 7.65
CA GLU A 138 33.66 4.80 7.20
C GLU A 138 32.34 4.35 6.59
N LEU A 139 32.39 3.32 5.75
CA LEU A 139 31.23 2.70 5.15
C LEU A 139 30.29 2.14 6.23
N LYS A 140 30.83 1.53 7.29
CA LYS A 140 30.03 1.01 8.41
C LYS A 140 29.34 2.13 9.20
N LYS A 141 30.03 3.25 9.43
CA LYS A 141 29.43 4.42 10.09
C LYS A 141 28.31 5.01 9.26
N LEU A 142 28.48 5.11 7.94
CA LEU A 142 27.44 5.57 7.03
C LEU A 142 26.25 4.62 7.06
N TYR A 143 26.47 3.31 6.94
CA TYR A 143 25.43 2.29 7.03
C TYR A 143 24.59 2.41 8.33
N ASP A 144 25.26 2.50 9.48
CA ASP A 144 24.60 2.61 10.79
C ASP A 144 23.78 3.91 10.91
N SER A 145 24.20 4.99 10.24
CA SER A 145 23.47 6.27 10.25
C SER A 145 22.21 6.27 9.37
N LEU A 146 22.14 5.39 8.37
CA LEU A 146 21.04 5.35 7.39
C LEU A 146 19.87 4.49 7.84
N GLY A 147 20.05 3.61 8.83
CA GLY A 147 18.99 2.74 9.35
C GLY A 147 18.37 1.83 8.28
N LEU A 148 19.21 1.23 7.41
CA LEU A 148 18.79 0.41 6.29
C LEU A 148 18.21 -0.94 6.73
N ALA A 149 17.35 -1.52 5.89
CA ALA A 149 16.81 -2.88 6.05
C ALA A 149 17.76 -3.94 5.49
N MET A 150 18.57 -3.61 4.49
CA MET A 150 19.60 -4.51 3.95
C MET A 150 20.71 -4.77 4.98
N THR A 151 21.45 -5.87 4.80
CA THR A 151 22.61 -6.16 5.67
C THR A 151 23.83 -5.30 5.29
N PHE A 152 24.80 -5.18 6.21
CA PHE A 152 26.05 -4.48 5.89
C PHE A 152 26.82 -5.12 4.72
N LYS A 153 26.72 -6.44 4.56
CA LYS A 153 27.32 -7.16 3.42
C LYS A 153 26.65 -6.79 2.09
N ASP A 154 25.35 -6.60 2.09
CA ASP A 154 24.62 -6.12 0.91
C ASP A 154 25.08 -4.70 0.57
N PHE A 155 25.26 -3.86 1.57
CA PHE A 155 25.75 -2.48 1.38
C PHE A 155 27.19 -2.43 0.85
N GLN A 156 28.07 -3.33 1.32
CA GLN A 156 29.41 -3.52 0.75
C GLN A 156 29.34 -4.01 -0.72
N HIS A 157 28.38 -4.87 -1.05
CA HIS A 157 28.16 -5.31 -2.42
C HIS A 157 27.75 -4.14 -3.32
N ILE A 158 26.87 -3.27 -2.84
CA ILE A 158 26.48 -2.04 -3.54
C ILE A 158 27.68 -1.13 -3.76
N GLN A 159 28.55 -0.94 -2.74
CA GLN A 159 29.78 -0.17 -2.90
C GLN A 159 30.67 -0.74 -4.03
N ASN A 160 30.86 -2.07 -4.02
CA ASN A 160 31.67 -2.73 -5.05
C ASN A 160 31.07 -2.56 -6.45
N TYR A 161 29.75 -2.56 -6.57
CA TYR A 161 29.06 -2.32 -7.84
C TYR A 161 29.28 -0.88 -8.34
N PHE A 162 29.09 0.11 -7.49
CA PHE A 162 29.33 1.51 -7.87
C PHE A 162 30.80 1.78 -8.21
N HIS A 163 31.74 1.14 -7.49
CA HIS A 163 33.17 1.23 -7.79
C HIS A 163 33.53 0.52 -9.11
N GLY A 164 33.05 -0.70 -9.33
CA GLY A 164 33.49 -1.57 -10.43
C GLY A 164 32.72 -1.41 -11.74
N GLU A 165 31.43 -1.05 -11.68
CA GLU A 165 30.54 -1.01 -12.84
C GLU A 165 30.09 0.42 -13.17
N GLU A 166 29.59 1.16 -12.18
CA GLU A 166 29.05 2.50 -12.39
C GLU A 166 30.12 3.59 -12.44
N HIS A 167 31.25 3.39 -11.74
CA HIS A 167 32.38 4.35 -11.65
C HIS A 167 31.94 5.74 -11.20
N ARG A 168 30.99 5.82 -10.31
CA ARG A 168 30.43 7.05 -9.72
C ARG A 168 29.89 6.80 -8.31
N ASP A 169 29.67 7.85 -7.58
CA ASP A 169 29.03 7.78 -6.28
C ASP A 169 27.50 7.73 -6.40
N PRO A 170 26.81 6.98 -5.52
CA PRO A 170 25.34 6.90 -5.51
C PRO A 170 24.69 8.13 -4.91
N THR A 171 23.47 8.37 -5.33
CA THR A 171 22.58 9.33 -4.66
C THR A 171 21.88 8.68 -3.46
N MET A 172 21.33 9.51 -2.57
CA MET A 172 20.45 9.03 -1.49
C MET A 172 19.26 8.24 -2.03
N THR A 173 18.67 8.68 -3.15
CA THR A 173 17.53 8.01 -3.78
C THR A 173 17.90 6.60 -4.24
N GLU A 174 19.07 6.43 -4.88
CA GLU A 174 19.56 5.12 -5.29
C GLU A 174 19.74 4.18 -4.11
N ILE A 175 20.35 4.64 -3.03
CA ILE A 175 20.51 3.83 -1.81
C ILE A 175 19.13 3.44 -1.22
N ARG A 176 18.16 4.34 -1.17
CA ARG A 176 16.82 4.05 -0.63
C ARG A 176 16.02 3.10 -1.55
N VAL A 177 16.11 3.26 -2.84
CA VAL A 177 15.50 2.35 -3.83
C VAL A 177 16.12 0.96 -3.71
N LEU A 178 17.45 0.86 -3.65
CA LEU A 178 18.15 -0.41 -3.46
C LEU A 178 17.80 -1.06 -2.10
N ASP A 179 17.70 -0.27 -1.02
CA ASP A 179 17.28 -0.78 0.29
C ASP A 179 15.88 -1.38 0.25
N THR A 180 14.96 -0.77 -0.48
CA THR A 180 13.60 -1.30 -0.70
C THR A 180 13.65 -2.65 -1.42
N TYR A 181 14.36 -2.74 -2.54
CA TYR A 181 14.53 -3.99 -3.29
C TYR A 181 15.27 -5.07 -2.49
N TRP A 182 16.19 -4.70 -1.60
CA TRP A 182 16.97 -5.61 -0.75
C TRP A 182 16.25 -6.01 0.54
N SER A 183 15.12 -5.39 0.86
CA SER A 183 14.35 -5.72 2.06
C SER A 183 13.84 -7.16 2.02
N ASP A 184 13.66 -7.78 3.18
CA ASP A 184 13.07 -9.12 3.28
C ASP A 184 11.63 -9.16 2.74
N HIS A 185 10.94 -8.03 2.82
CA HIS A 185 9.60 -7.85 2.24
C HIS A 185 9.58 -8.11 0.72
N CYS A 186 10.57 -7.60 -0.03
CA CYS A 186 10.65 -7.79 -1.49
C CYS A 186 11.38 -9.08 -1.89
N ARG A 187 12.43 -9.48 -1.17
CA ARG A 187 13.28 -10.62 -1.54
C ARG A 187 12.92 -11.93 -0.88
N HIS A 188 12.15 -11.92 0.21
CA HIS A 188 11.76 -13.10 0.96
C HIS A 188 12.96 -13.95 1.42
N THR A 189 14.04 -13.32 1.82
CA THR A 189 15.31 -13.98 2.15
C THR A 189 15.17 -14.92 3.34
N THR A 190 14.32 -14.58 4.32
CA THR A 190 14.02 -15.45 5.47
C THR A 190 13.40 -16.78 5.02
N PHE A 191 12.41 -16.75 4.11
CA PHE A 191 11.78 -17.95 3.55
C PHE A 191 12.70 -18.71 2.59
N SER A 192 13.68 -18.04 1.99
CA SER A 192 14.67 -18.61 1.08
C SER A 192 15.95 -19.06 1.77
N THR A 193 16.01 -19.05 3.10
CA THR A 193 17.16 -19.56 3.86
C THR A 193 17.29 -21.08 3.69
N GLU A 194 18.50 -21.57 3.39
CA GLU A 194 18.80 -22.99 3.24
C GLU A 194 18.58 -23.74 4.56
N LEU A 195 17.75 -24.78 4.54
CA LEU A 195 17.48 -25.67 5.67
C LEU A 195 18.38 -26.88 5.61
N LYS A 196 19.38 -26.96 6.51
CA LYS A 196 20.35 -28.09 6.57
C LYS A 196 19.95 -29.19 7.54
N ASN A 197 19.33 -28.81 8.67
CA ASN A 197 18.91 -29.72 9.71
C ASN A 197 17.43 -29.54 10.00
N VAL A 198 16.63 -30.57 9.73
CA VAL A 198 15.21 -30.60 10.07
C VAL A 198 14.99 -31.67 11.13
N ILE A 199 14.52 -31.28 12.31
CA ILE A 199 14.26 -32.13 13.46
C ILE A 199 12.77 -32.23 13.69
N PHE A 200 12.29 -33.41 13.99
CA PHE A 200 10.88 -33.68 14.29
C PHE A 200 10.76 -34.08 15.76
N ASP A 201 10.03 -33.28 16.52
CA ASP A 201 9.75 -33.58 17.92
C ASP A 201 8.84 -34.81 18.06
N GLU A 202 8.90 -35.48 19.22
CA GLU A 202 7.99 -36.57 19.53
C GLU A 202 6.56 -36.06 19.72
N GLY A 203 5.60 -36.77 19.19
CA GLY A 203 4.17 -36.40 19.26
C GLY A 203 3.31 -37.23 18.33
N ASP A 204 1.98 -37.12 18.46
CA ASP A 204 0.99 -37.92 17.76
C ASP A 204 1.04 -37.80 16.23
N TYR A 205 1.54 -36.69 15.72
CA TYR A 205 1.61 -36.40 14.27
C TYR A 205 3.01 -36.53 13.69
N ARG A 206 4.02 -36.89 14.48
CA ARG A 206 5.43 -36.94 14.07
C ARG A 206 5.64 -37.75 12.81
N ASP A 207 5.15 -38.99 12.79
CA ASP A 207 5.38 -39.91 11.66
C ASP A 207 4.70 -39.39 10.38
N THR A 208 3.49 -38.86 10.48
CA THR A 208 2.78 -38.26 9.33
C THR A 208 3.53 -37.07 8.76
N ILE A 209 4.06 -36.19 9.62
CA ILE A 209 4.83 -35.01 9.19
C ILE A 209 6.16 -35.46 8.55
N MET A 210 6.85 -36.44 9.16
CA MET A 210 8.08 -36.99 8.59
C MET A 210 7.85 -37.62 7.21
N ASP A 211 6.78 -38.37 7.03
CA ASP A 211 6.45 -38.98 5.74
C ASP A 211 6.13 -37.93 4.67
N THR A 212 5.40 -36.88 5.04
CA THR A 212 5.14 -35.74 4.16
C THR A 212 6.44 -35.02 3.76
N TYR A 213 7.36 -34.84 4.72
CA TYR A 213 8.65 -34.22 4.43
C TYR A 213 9.54 -35.11 3.53
N ARG A 214 9.53 -36.43 3.72
CA ARG A 214 10.22 -37.38 2.82
C ARG A 214 9.65 -37.30 1.40
N GLN A 215 8.33 -37.22 1.28
CA GLN A 215 7.70 -37.03 -0.03
C GLN A 215 8.16 -35.73 -0.68
N TYR A 216 8.17 -34.61 0.07
CA TYR A 216 8.70 -33.34 -0.41
C TYR A 216 10.16 -33.48 -0.92
N LEU A 217 11.05 -34.13 -0.18
CA LEU A 217 12.45 -34.32 -0.60
C LEU A 217 12.56 -35.14 -1.89
N ASN A 218 11.70 -36.15 -2.08
CA ASN A 218 11.64 -36.91 -3.31
C ASN A 218 11.18 -36.02 -4.49
N ASP A 219 10.11 -35.25 -4.31
CA ASP A 219 9.58 -34.32 -5.29
C ASP A 219 10.61 -33.23 -5.66
N HIS A 220 11.30 -32.69 -4.67
CA HIS A 220 12.40 -31.73 -4.85
C HIS A 220 13.51 -32.30 -5.72
N SER A 221 14.00 -33.50 -5.37
CA SER A 221 15.05 -34.18 -6.14
C SER A 221 14.64 -34.48 -7.60
N GLU A 222 13.36 -34.79 -7.81
CA GLU A 222 12.82 -35.10 -9.14
C GLU A 222 12.61 -33.85 -9.98
N ILE A 223 12.05 -32.80 -9.39
CA ILE A 223 11.71 -31.55 -10.09
C ILE A 223 12.96 -30.74 -10.42
N PHE A 224 13.94 -30.75 -9.51
CA PHE A 224 15.20 -30.02 -9.68
C PHE A 224 16.38 -30.90 -10.10
N ALA A 225 16.12 -32.04 -10.72
CA ALA A 225 17.18 -32.91 -11.21
C ALA A 225 18.20 -32.15 -12.08
N GLY A 226 19.49 -32.19 -11.69
CA GLY A 226 20.56 -31.46 -12.37
C GLY A 226 20.68 -29.97 -12.01
N ARG A 227 19.96 -29.48 -11.01
CA ARG A 227 20.00 -28.10 -10.50
C ARG A 227 20.59 -28.08 -9.09
N GLU A 228 21.92 -28.02 -8.99
CA GLU A 228 22.63 -27.96 -7.69
C GLU A 228 22.45 -26.63 -6.96
N ASP A 229 22.01 -25.58 -7.67
CA ASP A 229 21.69 -24.25 -7.12
C ASP A 229 20.37 -24.24 -6.33
N LYS A 230 19.56 -25.30 -6.42
CA LYS A 230 18.29 -25.42 -5.70
C LYS A 230 18.48 -26.19 -4.38
N PHE A 231 18.26 -25.50 -3.30
CA PHE A 231 18.35 -26.06 -1.94
C PHE A 231 16.98 -26.08 -1.26
N VAL A 232 16.87 -26.90 -0.22
CA VAL A 232 15.66 -26.98 0.60
C VAL A 232 15.48 -25.70 1.40
N CYS A 233 14.33 -25.03 1.26
CA CYS A 233 13.95 -23.83 2.02
C CYS A 233 12.43 -23.79 2.22
N LEU A 234 11.95 -22.91 3.07
CA LEU A 234 10.51 -22.76 3.32
C LEU A 234 9.73 -22.33 2.08
N MET A 235 10.29 -21.43 1.27
CA MET A 235 9.68 -20.98 0.02
C MET A 235 9.53 -22.15 -0.98
N ASP A 236 10.55 -22.98 -1.11
CA ASP A 236 10.49 -24.15 -1.99
C ASP A 236 9.44 -25.16 -1.52
N LEU A 237 9.42 -25.42 -0.20
CA LEU A 237 8.44 -26.31 0.41
C LEU A 237 7.00 -25.82 0.17
N ALA A 238 6.74 -24.51 0.25
CA ALA A 238 5.44 -23.92 -0.03
C ALA A 238 5.02 -24.06 -1.50
N LEU A 239 5.97 -24.00 -2.43
CA LEU A 239 5.70 -24.02 -3.87
C LEU A 239 5.74 -25.43 -4.51
N MET A 240 6.23 -26.44 -3.81
CA MET A 240 6.52 -27.76 -4.37
C MET A 240 5.27 -28.44 -4.95
N ALA A 241 4.15 -28.40 -4.23
CA ALA A 241 2.91 -29.02 -4.69
C ALA A 241 2.43 -28.40 -6.02
N MET A 242 2.51 -27.08 -6.15
CA MET A 242 2.17 -26.38 -7.40
C MET A 242 3.09 -26.79 -8.54
N ARG A 243 4.42 -26.81 -8.30
CA ARG A 243 5.41 -27.22 -9.31
C ARG A 243 5.17 -28.65 -9.81
N ARG A 244 4.83 -29.55 -8.88
CA ARG A 244 4.47 -30.93 -9.23
C ARG A 244 3.22 -31.00 -10.08
N LEU A 245 2.14 -30.32 -9.69
CA LEU A 245 0.90 -30.26 -10.46
C LEU A 245 1.12 -29.67 -11.85
N LYS A 246 1.96 -28.64 -11.98
CA LYS A 246 2.33 -28.05 -13.28
C LYS A 246 3.06 -29.06 -14.14
N ARG A 247 4.04 -29.78 -13.58
CA ARG A 247 4.78 -30.85 -14.30
C ARG A 247 3.88 -32.00 -14.76
N GLU A 248 2.87 -32.33 -13.96
CA GLU A 248 1.86 -33.36 -14.30
C GLU A 248 0.80 -32.86 -15.30
N GLY A 249 0.88 -31.61 -15.76
CA GLY A 249 -0.08 -31.01 -16.70
C GLY A 249 -1.46 -30.72 -16.10
N LYS A 250 -1.58 -30.71 -14.78
CA LYS A 250 -2.84 -30.48 -14.07
C LYS A 250 -3.21 -28.99 -13.90
N LEU A 251 -2.35 -28.09 -14.34
CA LEU A 251 -2.54 -26.64 -14.31
C LEU A 251 -2.58 -26.05 -15.73
N ALA A 252 -3.13 -26.81 -16.69
CA ALA A 252 -3.19 -26.39 -18.09
C ALA A 252 -4.15 -25.21 -18.34
N ASP A 253 -5.04 -24.93 -17.41
CA ASP A 253 -5.96 -23.79 -17.41
C ASP A 253 -5.35 -22.52 -16.81
N GLN A 254 -4.16 -22.60 -16.20
CA GLN A 254 -3.44 -21.42 -15.71
C GLN A 254 -2.99 -20.56 -16.90
N GLU A 255 -3.33 -19.27 -16.86
CA GLU A 255 -2.82 -18.30 -17.83
C GLU A 255 -1.31 -18.10 -17.61
N GLU A 256 -0.53 -18.18 -18.67
CA GLU A 256 0.89 -17.82 -18.65
C GLU A 256 1.06 -16.39 -19.18
N SER A 257 1.60 -15.51 -18.36
CA SER A 257 1.82 -14.10 -18.64
C SER A 257 2.97 -13.57 -17.78
N ASP A 258 3.64 -12.52 -18.26
CA ASP A 258 4.64 -11.79 -17.46
C ASP A 258 3.98 -10.94 -16.34
N GLU A 259 2.67 -10.71 -16.42
CA GLU A 259 1.89 -10.02 -15.40
C GLU A 259 1.39 -11.02 -14.36
N ILE A 260 2.14 -11.17 -13.28
CA ILE A 260 1.97 -12.24 -12.27
C ILE A 260 1.43 -11.73 -10.92
N ASN A 261 0.95 -10.48 -10.84
CA ASN A 261 0.48 -9.88 -9.58
C ASN A 261 -0.72 -10.64 -8.97
N ALA A 262 -1.52 -11.30 -9.81
CA ALA A 262 -2.58 -12.21 -9.38
C ALA A 262 -2.51 -13.52 -10.16
N CYS A 263 -2.88 -14.64 -9.52
CA CYS A 263 -3.01 -15.91 -10.23
C CYS A 263 -4.25 -15.86 -11.13
N SER A 264 -4.09 -16.17 -12.41
CA SER A 264 -5.16 -16.16 -13.41
C SER A 264 -5.35 -17.54 -14.03
N ILE A 265 -6.62 -17.98 -14.16
CA ILE A 265 -7.01 -19.19 -14.89
C ILE A 265 -8.00 -18.83 -16.00
N VAL A 266 -7.94 -19.60 -17.09
CA VAL A 266 -8.88 -19.47 -18.20
C VAL A 266 -10.04 -20.44 -18.01
N VAL A 267 -11.25 -19.90 -17.93
CA VAL A 267 -12.47 -20.69 -17.67
C VAL A 267 -13.46 -20.49 -18.82
N PRO A 268 -13.89 -21.57 -19.51
CA PRO A 268 -15.00 -21.48 -20.46
C PRO A 268 -16.32 -21.31 -19.69
N ILE A 269 -17.07 -20.27 -20.02
CA ILE A 269 -18.41 -20.03 -19.46
C ILE A 269 -19.43 -19.87 -20.56
N LYS A 270 -20.69 -20.06 -20.23
CA LYS A 270 -21.79 -19.85 -21.15
C LYS A 270 -22.54 -18.57 -20.81
N VAL A 271 -22.51 -17.60 -21.73
CA VAL A 271 -23.21 -16.32 -21.62
C VAL A 271 -24.21 -16.23 -22.77
N ASP A 272 -25.50 -16.11 -22.48
CA ASP A 272 -26.57 -16.02 -23.49
C ASP A 272 -26.46 -17.11 -24.59
N ASP A 273 -26.28 -18.35 -24.17
CA ASP A 273 -26.09 -19.55 -25.02
C ASP A 273 -24.81 -19.57 -25.89
N LYS A 274 -23.90 -18.64 -25.73
CA LYS A 274 -22.58 -18.62 -26.36
C LYS A 274 -21.51 -19.02 -25.37
N GLU A 275 -20.56 -19.84 -25.83
CA GLU A 275 -19.36 -20.13 -25.05
C GLU A 275 -18.38 -18.97 -25.19
N GLU A 276 -17.87 -18.51 -24.05
CA GLU A 276 -16.85 -17.46 -23.94
C GLU A 276 -15.74 -17.90 -22.98
N GLU A 277 -14.51 -17.54 -23.27
CA GLU A 277 -13.40 -17.68 -22.33
C GLU A 277 -13.33 -16.46 -21.41
N TRP A 278 -13.23 -16.74 -20.12
CA TRP A 278 -13.05 -15.72 -19.10
C TRP A 278 -11.78 -15.97 -18.31
N LEU A 279 -11.14 -14.89 -17.87
CA LEU A 279 -10.07 -14.91 -16.88
C LEU A 279 -10.69 -14.81 -15.50
N ILE A 280 -10.34 -15.74 -14.64
CA ILE A 280 -10.67 -15.69 -13.21
C ILE A 280 -9.38 -15.49 -12.45
N ASN A 281 -9.29 -14.37 -11.74
CA ASN A 281 -8.12 -14.04 -10.95
C ASN A 281 -8.37 -14.30 -9.47
N PHE A 282 -7.35 -14.82 -8.80
CA PHE A 282 -7.30 -14.92 -7.36
C PHE A 282 -6.06 -14.21 -6.85
N LYS A 283 -6.24 -13.36 -5.84
CA LYS A 283 -5.16 -12.71 -5.10
C LYS A 283 -5.43 -12.81 -3.60
N ASN A 284 -4.38 -13.09 -2.85
CA ASN A 284 -4.37 -12.86 -1.41
C ASN A 284 -3.22 -11.90 -1.08
N GLU A 285 -3.51 -10.95 -0.19
CA GLU A 285 -2.58 -9.92 0.25
C GLU A 285 -2.41 -9.99 1.76
N THR A 286 -1.17 -9.97 2.23
CA THR A 286 -0.87 -9.85 3.66
C THR A 286 -0.46 -8.42 3.97
N HIS A 287 -1.10 -7.79 4.95
CA HIS A 287 -0.86 -6.41 5.32
C HIS A 287 -0.69 -6.27 6.84
N ASN A 288 0.27 -7.03 7.37
CA ASN A 288 0.46 -7.23 8.81
C ASN A 288 0.97 -5.99 9.52
N HIS A 289 2.10 -5.44 9.04
CA HIS A 289 2.78 -4.31 9.66
C HIS A 289 1.92 -3.03 9.68
N PRO A 290 1.36 -2.55 8.56
CA PRO A 290 0.53 -1.35 8.58
C PRO A 290 -0.72 -1.50 9.45
N THR A 291 -1.34 -2.69 9.46
CA THR A 291 -2.51 -2.98 10.32
C THR A 291 -2.15 -2.99 11.80
N GLU A 292 -0.92 -3.35 12.14
CA GLU A 292 -0.47 -3.37 13.54
C GLU A 292 -0.23 -1.97 14.10
N ILE A 293 0.26 -1.03 13.29
CA ILE A 293 0.58 0.34 13.70
C ILE A 293 -0.63 1.28 13.59
N GLU A 294 -1.45 1.15 12.56
CA GLU A 294 -2.69 1.89 12.33
C GLU A 294 -3.77 0.93 11.78
N PRO A 295 -4.57 0.31 12.68
CA PRO A 295 -5.38 -0.86 12.31
C PRO A 295 -6.49 -0.57 11.31
N PHE A 296 -7.12 0.61 11.35
CA PHE A 296 -8.22 0.97 10.45
C PHE A 296 -7.72 1.12 9.02
N GLY A 297 -6.75 1.99 8.79
CA GLY A 297 -6.18 2.25 7.48
C GLY A 297 -5.41 1.05 6.94
N GLY A 298 -4.63 0.37 7.79
CA GLY A 298 -3.88 -0.82 7.39
C GLY A 298 -4.76 -1.96 6.89
N ALA A 299 -5.87 -2.27 7.58
CA ALA A 299 -6.81 -3.29 7.13
C ALA A 299 -7.63 -2.83 5.91
N ALA A 300 -7.97 -1.55 5.82
CA ALA A 300 -8.62 -0.97 4.64
C ALA A 300 -7.72 -1.11 3.41
N THR A 301 -6.45 -0.73 3.53
CA THR A 301 -5.45 -0.83 2.46
C THR A 301 -5.14 -2.28 2.09
N CYS A 302 -5.19 -3.22 3.03
CA CYS A 302 -5.08 -4.66 2.75
C CYS A 302 -6.10 -5.10 1.69
N LEU A 303 -7.36 -4.65 1.81
CA LEU A 303 -8.38 -4.93 0.79
C LEU A 303 -8.10 -4.16 -0.51
N GLY A 304 -7.73 -2.87 -0.41
CA GLY A 304 -7.40 -2.05 -1.58
C GLY A 304 -6.28 -2.64 -2.44
N GLY A 305 -5.15 -3.02 -1.82
CA GLY A 305 -4.05 -3.69 -2.51
C GLY A 305 -4.46 -5.02 -3.13
N ALA A 306 -5.21 -5.85 -2.39
CA ALA A 306 -5.73 -7.10 -2.91
C ALA A 306 -6.60 -6.91 -4.16
N ILE A 307 -7.34 -5.79 -4.28
CA ILE A 307 -8.16 -5.47 -5.45
C ILE A 307 -7.30 -4.99 -6.62
N ARG A 308 -6.30 -4.15 -6.37
CA ARG A 308 -5.48 -3.55 -7.44
C ARG A 308 -4.64 -4.56 -8.21
N ASP A 309 -4.20 -5.65 -7.57
CA ASP A 309 -3.47 -6.71 -8.27
C ASP A 309 -4.27 -7.39 -9.39
N PRO A 310 -5.51 -7.88 -9.17
CA PRO A 310 -6.38 -8.31 -10.27
C PRO A 310 -6.69 -7.21 -11.27
N LEU A 311 -6.79 -5.94 -10.84
CA LEU A 311 -6.97 -4.81 -11.77
C LEU A 311 -5.72 -4.62 -12.65
N SER A 312 -4.52 -4.85 -12.14
CA SER A 312 -3.31 -4.91 -12.98
C SER A 312 -3.46 -5.94 -14.10
N GLY A 313 -4.11 -7.07 -13.80
CA GLY A 313 -4.53 -8.06 -14.81
C GLY A 313 -5.78 -7.68 -15.61
N ARG A 314 -6.33 -6.46 -15.45
CA ARG A 314 -7.57 -5.94 -16.09
C ARG A 314 -8.81 -6.76 -15.74
N THR A 315 -8.86 -7.40 -14.56
CA THR A 315 -10.04 -8.10 -14.07
C THR A 315 -10.79 -7.28 -13.02
N TYR A 316 -12.12 -7.36 -13.05
CA TYR A 316 -12.98 -6.69 -12.08
C TYR A 316 -13.22 -7.61 -10.87
N VAL A 317 -13.01 -7.09 -9.66
CA VAL A 317 -13.18 -7.85 -8.42
C VAL A 317 -14.65 -7.90 -8.00
N TYR A 318 -15.17 -9.11 -7.78
CA TYR A 318 -16.56 -9.38 -7.42
C TYR A 318 -16.75 -9.87 -5.99
N GLN A 319 -15.73 -10.44 -5.39
CA GLN A 319 -15.81 -11.12 -4.10
C GLN A 319 -14.56 -10.86 -3.28
N ALA A 320 -14.73 -10.49 -2.01
CA ALA A 320 -13.65 -10.42 -1.03
C ALA A 320 -13.80 -11.50 0.04
N MET A 321 -12.68 -11.83 0.67
CA MET A 321 -12.55 -12.71 1.82
C MET A 321 -11.52 -12.13 2.78
N ARG A 322 -11.62 -12.47 4.07
CA ARG A 322 -10.68 -12.01 5.09
C ARG A 322 -10.28 -13.12 6.03
N VAL A 323 -8.98 -13.27 6.27
CA VAL A 323 -8.43 -14.19 7.28
C VAL A 323 -7.49 -13.42 8.18
N THR A 324 -7.65 -13.57 9.50
CA THR A 324 -6.80 -12.87 10.47
C THR A 324 -6.23 -13.80 11.53
N GLY A 325 -5.03 -13.47 12.02
CA GLY A 325 -4.46 -14.01 13.23
C GLY A 325 -4.25 -12.88 14.26
N ALA A 326 -4.84 -13.02 15.43
CA ALA A 326 -4.80 -12.02 16.49
C ALA A 326 -4.58 -12.66 17.87
N ALA A 327 -4.00 -11.90 18.80
CA ALA A 327 -4.01 -12.31 20.19
C ALA A 327 -5.38 -12.06 20.83
N ASP A 328 -5.56 -12.51 22.07
CA ASP A 328 -6.84 -12.45 22.78
C ASP A 328 -7.34 -11.00 22.95
N PRO A 329 -8.45 -10.60 22.32
CA PRO A 329 -9.00 -9.25 22.42
C PRO A 329 -9.67 -8.96 23.77
N THR A 330 -9.82 -9.96 24.64
CA THR A 330 -10.41 -9.80 25.98
C THR A 330 -9.37 -9.39 27.04
N VAL A 331 -8.08 -9.41 26.69
CA VAL A 331 -7.02 -8.94 27.58
C VAL A 331 -7.24 -7.48 27.96
N SER A 332 -7.17 -7.21 29.28
CA SER A 332 -7.36 -5.85 29.82
C SER A 332 -6.30 -4.89 29.25
N VAL A 333 -6.70 -3.65 28.94
CA VAL A 333 -5.83 -2.59 28.42
C VAL A 333 -4.58 -2.41 29.29
N LYS A 334 -4.69 -2.50 30.61
CA LYS A 334 -3.56 -2.40 31.55
C LYS A 334 -2.48 -3.48 31.38
N ASN A 335 -2.82 -4.60 30.71
CA ASN A 335 -1.93 -5.72 30.42
C ASN A 335 -1.42 -5.70 28.97
N THR A 336 -1.63 -4.59 28.27
CA THR A 336 -1.09 -4.41 26.91
C THR A 336 0.44 -4.52 26.95
N MET A 337 1.00 -5.31 26.04
CA MET A 337 2.44 -5.41 25.86
C MET A 337 3.01 -4.04 25.46
N LYS A 338 4.11 -3.65 26.06
CA LYS A 338 4.79 -2.39 25.78
C LYS A 338 5.17 -2.30 24.29
N GLY A 339 4.95 -1.17 23.65
CA GLY A 339 5.16 -0.99 22.21
C GLY A 339 4.07 -1.58 21.31
N LYS A 340 2.94 -2.04 21.86
CA LYS A 340 1.81 -2.57 21.09
C LYS A 340 0.52 -1.82 21.40
N LEU A 341 -0.41 -1.85 20.46
CA LEU A 341 -1.78 -1.39 20.71
C LEU A 341 -2.57 -2.40 21.55
N PRO A 342 -3.56 -1.96 22.35
CA PRO A 342 -4.48 -2.87 23.01
C PRO A 342 -5.16 -3.81 21.99
N GLN A 343 -5.14 -5.13 22.25
CA GLN A 343 -5.61 -6.12 21.28
C GLN A 343 -7.08 -5.92 20.90
N LYS A 344 -7.92 -5.48 21.84
CA LYS A 344 -9.32 -5.15 21.56
C LYS A 344 -9.46 -3.99 20.57
N LYS A 345 -8.65 -2.92 20.71
CA LYS A 345 -8.62 -1.78 19.79
C LYS A 345 -8.20 -2.27 18.40
N LEU A 346 -7.07 -2.95 18.33
CA LEU A 346 -6.50 -3.46 17.09
C LEU A 346 -7.48 -4.35 16.30
N VAL A 347 -8.12 -5.32 16.95
CA VAL A 347 -9.09 -6.23 16.31
C VAL A 347 -10.31 -5.49 15.79
N ARG A 348 -10.87 -4.57 16.59
CA ARG A 348 -12.09 -3.83 16.23
C ARG A 348 -11.85 -2.83 15.09
N GLU A 349 -10.78 -2.05 15.18
CA GLU A 349 -10.47 -1.04 14.16
C GLU A 349 -10.07 -1.70 12.85
N ALA A 350 -9.31 -2.80 12.87
CA ALA A 350 -8.98 -3.55 11.67
C ALA A 350 -10.24 -4.14 11.00
N ALA A 351 -11.16 -4.72 11.76
CA ALA A 351 -12.43 -5.21 11.22
C ALA A 351 -13.27 -4.07 10.63
N HIS A 352 -13.29 -2.92 11.29
CA HIS A 352 -14.01 -1.73 10.82
C HIS A 352 -13.37 -1.17 9.54
N GLY A 353 -12.05 -1.06 9.45
CA GLY A 353 -11.34 -0.56 8.26
C GLY A 353 -11.61 -1.43 7.03
N TYR A 354 -11.46 -2.75 7.16
CA TYR A 354 -11.73 -3.69 6.07
C TYR A 354 -13.19 -3.62 5.59
N SER A 355 -14.14 -3.61 6.54
CA SER A 355 -15.58 -3.49 6.24
C SER A 355 -15.92 -2.13 5.60
N SER A 356 -15.36 -1.03 6.12
CA SER A 356 -15.58 0.32 5.60
C SER A 356 -15.13 0.43 4.14
N TYR A 357 -13.94 -0.10 3.82
CA TYR A 357 -13.43 -0.11 2.46
C TYR A 357 -14.37 -0.84 1.50
N GLY A 358 -14.73 -2.09 1.84
CA GLY A 358 -15.64 -2.90 1.03
C GLY A 358 -17.01 -2.25 0.84
N ASN A 359 -17.58 -1.65 1.89
CA ASN A 359 -18.88 -0.94 1.81
C ASN A 359 -18.82 0.27 0.86
N GLN A 360 -17.76 1.06 0.89
CA GLN A 360 -17.62 2.25 0.05
C GLN A 360 -17.51 1.91 -1.45
N ILE A 361 -16.91 0.76 -1.77
CA ILE A 361 -16.82 0.32 -3.18
C ILE A 361 -17.95 -0.62 -3.60
N GLY A 362 -18.79 -1.07 -2.67
CA GLY A 362 -19.90 -2.00 -2.94
C GLY A 362 -19.43 -3.44 -3.15
N LEU A 363 -18.36 -3.86 -2.46
CA LEU A 363 -17.79 -5.20 -2.51
C LEU A 363 -18.11 -5.99 -1.23
N ALA A 364 -18.79 -7.12 -1.39
CA ALA A 364 -19.09 -7.99 -0.26
C ALA A 364 -17.88 -8.83 0.18
N THR A 365 -17.66 -8.91 1.49
CA THR A 365 -16.75 -9.89 2.11
C THR A 365 -17.52 -11.16 2.43
N GLY A 366 -17.47 -12.15 1.53
CA GLY A 366 -18.29 -13.36 1.60
C GLY A 366 -17.83 -14.39 2.62
N ALA A 367 -16.57 -14.32 3.07
CA ALA A 367 -16.02 -15.19 4.11
C ALA A 367 -15.08 -14.42 5.02
N VAL A 368 -15.25 -14.57 6.32
CA VAL A 368 -14.36 -14.02 7.36
C VAL A 368 -13.97 -15.14 8.31
N LYS A 369 -12.66 -15.32 8.50
CA LYS A 369 -12.13 -16.26 9.47
C LYS A 369 -11.12 -15.54 10.37
N GLU A 370 -11.42 -15.46 11.66
CA GLU A 370 -10.50 -14.91 12.65
C GLU A 370 -9.98 -16.04 13.54
N ILE A 371 -8.65 -16.11 13.69
CA ILE A 371 -7.94 -17.10 14.50
C ILE A 371 -7.28 -16.35 15.65
N TYR A 372 -7.49 -16.82 16.87
CA TYR A 372 -6.91 -16.22 18.08
C TYR A 372 -5.89 -17.15 18.69
N HIS A 373 -4.68 -16.64 18.86
CA HIS A 373 -3.57 -17.36 19.53
C HIS A 373 -2.67 -16.34 20.25
N PRO A 374 -2.18 -16.64 21.46
CA PRO A 374 -1.35 -15.71 22.24
C PRO A 374 -0.13 -15.18 21.48
N ASP A 375 0.49 -15.98 20.65
CA ASP A 375 1.72 -15.62 19.93
C ASP A 375 1.50 -14.54 18.87
N TYR A 376 0.27 -14.33 18.41
CA TYR A 376 -0.06 -13.21 17.51
C TYR A 376 0.04 -11.83 18.18
N VAL A 377 0.33 -11.73 19.47
CA VAL A 377 0.72 -10.48 20.10
C VAL A 377 2.03 -9.96 19.55
N ALA A 378 2.94 -10.86 19.16
CA ALA A 378 4.23 -10.50 18.57
C ALA A 378 4.08 -9.85 17.20
N LYS A 379 3.21 -10.41 16.35
CA LYS A 379 2.87 -9.89 15.02
C LYS A 379 1.46 -10.32 14.63
N ARG A 380 0.58 -9.35 14.43
CA ARG A 380 -0.75 -9.60 13.86
C ARG A 380 -0.61 -10.13 12.44
N MET A 381 -1.50 -11.04 12.05
CA MET A 381 -1.68 -11.45 10.67
C MET A 381 -3.00 -10.86 10.13
N GLU A 382 -2.91 -10.08 9.06
CA GLU A 382 -4.05 -9.54 8.33
C GLU A 382 -3.95 -10.00 6.87
N ILE A 383 -4.91 -10.79 6.40
CA ILE A 383 -4.94 -11.31 5.03
C ILE A 383 -6.26 -10.90 4.40
N GLY A 384 -6.17 -10.13 3.32
CA GLY A 384 -7.26 -9.90 2.38
C GLY A 384 -7.13 -10.84 1.19
N ALA A 385 -8.22 -11.42 0.73
CA ALA A 385 -8.22 -12.20 -0.50
C ALA A 385 -9.42 -11.83 -1.37
N VAL A 386 -9.25 -11.90 -2.68
CA VAL A 386 -10.29 -11.49 -3.63
C VAL A 386 -10.35 -12.42 -4.84
N LEU A 387 -11.52 -12.42 -5.46
CA LEU A 387 -11.76 -13.05 -6.77
C LEU A 387 -12.17 -11.97 -7.77
N GLY A 388 -11.41 -11.88 -8.87
CA GLY A 388 -11.69 -11.01 -10.00
C GLY A 388 -12.05 -11.82 -11.24
N ALA A 389 -12.74 -11.20 -12.19
CA ALA A 389 -13.04 -11.82 -13.48
C ALA A 389 -13.14 -10.79 -14.59
N ALA A 390 -12.78 -11.20 -15.81
CA ALA A 390 -13.01 -10.45 -17.04
C ALA A 390 -13.17 -11.38 -18.24
N PRO A 391 -13.91 -10.98 -19.29
CA PRO A 391 -13.86 -11.69 -20.57
C PRO A 391 -12.42 -11.67 -21.11
N ARG A 392 -11.89 -12.82 -21.50
CA ARG A 392 -10.51 -12.91 -22.01
C ARG A 392 -10.25 -11.97 -23.19
N ARG A 393 -11.26 -11.74 -24.05
CA ARG A 393 -11.18 -10.81 -25.19
C ARG A 393 -10.95 -9.35 -24.78
N ALA A 394 -11.31 -8.98 -23.55
CA ALA A 394 -11.15 -7.62 -23.02
C ALA A 394 -9.70 -7.32 -22.56
N VAL A 395 -8.85 -8.33 -22.48
CA VAL A 395 -7.49 -8.22 -21.95
C VAL A 395 -6.48 -8.53 -23.05
N ILE A 396 -5.57 -7.60 -23.32
CA ILE A 396 -4.39 -7.84 -24.14
C ILE A 396 -3.18 -8.13 -23.24
N ARG A 397 -2.25 -8.93 -23.76
CA ARG A 397 -0.98 -9.24 -23.11
C ARG A 397 0.14 -8.90 -24.10
N GLU A 398 0.62 -7.68 -24.05
CA GLU A 398 1.66 -7.17 -24.93
C GLU A 398 2.85 -6.69 -24.11
N ASN A 399 4.04 -6.75 -24.68
CA ASN A 399 5.23 -6.17 -24.07
C ASN A 399 5.22 -4.66 -24.24
N SER A 400 5.94 -4.00 -23.34
CA SER A 400 6.21 -2.57 -23.47
C SER A 400 7.28 -2.35 -24.53
N ASP A 401 7.03 -1.47 -25.48
CA ASP A 401 7.96 -1.12 -26.56
C ASP A 401 8.60 0.25 -26.32
N PRO A 402 9.83 0.49 -26.77
CA PRO A 402 10.43 1.82 -26.72
C PRO A 402 9.54 2.87 -27.40
N GLY A 403 9.26 3.95 -26.68
CA GLY A 403 8.35 5.01 -27.10
C GLY A 403 6.95 4.91 -26.48
N ASP A 404 6.58 3.78 -25.87
CA ASP A 404 5.34 3.67 -25.12
C ASP A 404 5.32 4.66 -23.94
N ILE A 405 4.13 5.13 -23.62
CA ILE A 405 3.88 6.12 -22.57
C ILE A 405 3.38 5.41 -21.31
N ILE A 406 3.87 5.85 -20.15
CA ILE A 406 3.36 5.40 -18.87
C ILE A 406 2.54 6.50 -18.22
N ILE A 407 1.28 6.18 -17.98
CA ILE A 407 0.31 7.06 -17.34
C ILE A 407 0.14 6.62 -15.88
N LEU A 408 0.35 7.55 -14.95
CA LEU A 408 -0.06 7.41 -13.57
C LEU A 408 -1.53 7.79 -13.46
N LEU A 409 -2.34 6.85 -13.02
CA LEU A 409 -3.79 6.95 -12.90
C LEU A 409 -4.22 6.87 -11.44
N GLY A 410 -5.11 7.75 -10.99
CA GLY A 410 -5.77 7.64 -9.69
C GLY A 410 -5.33 8.67 -8.67
N GLY A 411 -4.95 8.23 -7.48
CA GLY A 411 -4.60 9.09 -6.35
C GLY A 411 -3.29 9.86 -6.52
N ARG A 412 -3.12 10.90 -5.70
CA ARG A 412 -1.90 11.70 -5.65
C ARG A 412 -0.90 11.15 -4.65
N THR A 413 0.36 11.50 -4.83
CA THR A 413 1.49 11.06 -4.01
C THR A 413 1.67 11.93 -2.77
N GLY A 414 1.76 11.31 -1.60
CA GLY A 414 2.13 11.92 -0.32
C GLY A 414 3.30 11.17 0.31
N ARG A 415 3.53 11.37 1.61
CA ARG A 415 4.53 10.61 2.40
C ARG A 415 4.02 9.24 2.86
N ASP A 416 2.78 8.89 2.48
CA ASP A 416 2.16 7.64 2.90
C ASP A 416 3.01 6.44 2.49
N GLY A 417 3.31 5.55 3.44
CA GLY A 417 4.06 4.33 3.20
C GLY A 417 5.54 4.52 2.85
N CYS A 418 6.09 5.75 2.93
CA CYS A 418 7.52 5.95 2.74
C CYS A 418 8.30 5.13 3.77
N GLY A 419 9.01 4.10 3.30
CA GLY A 419 9.69 3.14 4.15
C GLY A 419 8.82 1.98 4.66
N GLY A 420 7.59 1.81 4.17
CA GLY A 420 6.70 0.72 4.57
C GLY A 420 7.30 -0.68 4.32
N ALA A 421 7.86 -0.90 3.15
CA ALA A 421 8.55 -2.15 2.80
C ALA A 421 9.75 -2.44 3.71
N THR A 422 10.58 -1.44 4.01
CA THR A 422 11.74 -1.56 4.90
C THR A 422 11.31 -1.70 6.36
N GLY A 423 10.28 -0.97 6.80
CA GLY A 423 9.68 -1.08 8.14
C GLY A 423 9.08 -2.45 8.40
N SER A 424 8.42 -3.05 7.40
CA SER A 424 7.88 -4.41 7.48
C SER A 424 8.95 -5.48 7.75
N SER A 425 10.21 -5.20 7.39
CA SER A 425 11.36 -6.09 7.60
C SER A 425 12.07 -5.90 8.94
N LYS A 426 11.60 -4.98 9.80
CA LYS A 426 12.21 -4.65 11.10
C LYS A 426 11.39 -5.17 12.28
N VAL A 427 12.07 -5.35 13.41
CA VAL A 427 11.42 -5.66 14.70
C VAL A 427 10.84 -4.38 15.29
N HIS A 428 9.58 -4.41 15.73
CA HIS A 428 8.95 -3.28 16.42
C HIS A 428 9.54 -3.10 17.81
N THR A 429 9.95 -1.86 18.10
CA THR A 429 10.40 -1.38 19.42
C THR A 429 9.50 -0.26 19.91
N GLU A 430 9.73 0.23 21.12
CA GLU A 430 9.00 1.41 21.63
C GLU A 430 9.23 2.66 20.79
N GLU A 431 10.43 2.82 20.24
CA GLU A 431 10.79 3.93 19.34
C GLU A 431 10.05 3.86 18.00
N SER A 432 9.61 2.67 17.59
CA SER A 432 8.83 2.50 16.35
C SER A 432 7.52 3.29 16.38
N ILE A 433 6.87 3.41 17.54
CA ILE A 433 5.63 4.19 17.68
C ILE A 433 5.85 5.68 17.36
N GLU A 434 7.04 6.21 17.64
CA GLU A 434 7.36 7.61 17.38
C GLU A 434 7.86 7.87 15.96
N THR A 435 8.37 6.83 15.27
CA THR A 435 9.05 6.97 13.98
C THR A 435 8.27 6.41 12.78
N CYS A 436 7.28 5.53 13.00
CA CYS A 436 6.54 4.85 11.93
C CYS A 436 5.45 5.71 11.24
N GLY A 437 5.33 7.00 11.56
CA GLY A 437 4.28 7.85 10.97
C GLY A 437 4.29 7.91 9.45
N ALA A 438 5.47 7.86 8.82
CA ALA A 438 5.62 7.80 7.37
C ALA A 438 5.29 6.43 6.77
N GLU A 439 5.26 5.36 7.57
CA GLU A 439 4.94 4.00 7.15
C GLU A 439 3.42 3.73 7.13
N VAL A 440 2.61 4.63 7.69
CA VAL A 440 1.15 4.55 7.69
C VAL A 440 0.63 4.65 6.27
N GLN A 441 -0.26 3.72 5.92
CA GLN A 441 -0.95 3.68 4.63
C GLN A 441 -2.44 3.85 4.86
N LYS A 442 -3.06 4.81 4.17
CA LYS A 442 -4.50 5.09 4.23
C LYS A 442 -5.10 5.03 2.84
N GLY A 443 -6.12 4.17 2.69
CA GLY A 443 -6.80 3.95 1.43
C GLY A 443 -7.83 5.04 1.09
N ASN A 444 -8.13 5.16 -0.21
CA ASN A 444 -9.20 5.99 -0.77
C ASN A 444 -10.17 5.14 -1.59
N PRO A 445 -11.11 4.42 -0.96
CA PRO A 445 -12.04 3.52 -1.65
C PRO A 445 -12.82 4.17 -2.80
N PRO A 446 -13.29 5.45 -2.72
CA PRO A 446 -13.95 6.09 -3.84
C PRO A 446 -13.08 6.17 -5.10
N THR A 447 -11.78 6.43 -4.95
CA THR A 447 -10.83 6.43 -6.08
C THR A 447 -10.65 5.01 -6.64
N GLU A 448 -10.49 4.01 -5.78
CA GLU A 448 -10.42 2.58 -6.17
C GLU A 448 -11.64 2.17 -6.99
N ARG A 449 -12.84 2.55 -6.56
CA ARG A 449 -14.08 2.25 -7.29
C ARG A 449 -14.10 2.86 -8.68
N LYS A 450 -13.62 4.09 -8.84
CA LYS A 450 -13.52 4.75 -10.15
C LYS A 450 -12.56 3.98 -11.07
N ILE A 451 -11.42 3.53 -10.55
CA ILE A 451 -10.45 2.72 -11.31
C ILE A 451 -11.08 1.39 -11.74
N GLN A 452 -11.76 0.68 -10.82
CA GLN A 452 -12.46 -0.56 -11.16
C GLN A 452 -13.50 -0.35 -12.28
N ARG A 453 -14.27 0.73 -12.22
CA ARG A 453 -15.28 1.06 -13.24
C ARG A 453 -14.63 1.35 -14.59
N LEU A 454 -13.53 2.10 -14.59
CA LEU A 454 -12.77 2.40 -15.80
C LEU A 454 -12.24 1.12 -16.46
N PHE A 455 -11.58 0.26 -15.69
CA PHE A 455 -10.95 -0.96 -16.21
C PHE A 455 -11.96 -2.04 -16.62
N ARG A 456 -13.20 -1.97 -16.12
CA ARG A 456 -14.28 -2.86 -16.55
C ARG A 456 -14.77 -2.58 -17.96
N ARG A 457 -14.48 -1.41 -18.51
CA ARG A 457 -14.83 -1.01 -19.88
C ARG A 457 -13.88 -1.68 -20.86
N GLU A 458 -14.40 -2.54 -21.73
CA GLU A 458 -13.59 -3.31 -22.71
C GLU A 458 -12.79 -2.37 -23.63
N GLU A 459 -13.39 -1.24 -24.07
CA GLU A 459 -12.73 -0.25 -24.90
C GLU A 459 -11.56 0.46 -24.21
N VAL A 460 -11.51 0.44 -22.87
CA VAL A 460 -10.41 1.00 -22.07
C VAL A 460 -9.36 -0.05 -21.80
N SER A 461 -9.76 -1.22 -21.30
CA SER A 461 -8.83 -2.28 -20.92
C SER A 461 -7.99 -2.78 -22.10
N ARG A 462 -8.53 -2.69 -23.31
CA ARG A 462 -7.81 -3.04 -24.56
C ARG A 462 -6.78 -2.00 -25.02
N LEU A 463 -6.72 -0.82 -24.41
CA LEU A 463 -5.64 0.16 -24.64
C LEU A 463 -4.42 -0.10 -23.78
N ILE A 464 -4.54 -0.95 -22.77
CA ILE A 464 -3.53 -1.17 -21.76
C ILE A 464 -2.67 -2.37 -22.17
N LYS A 465 -1.39 -2.12 -22.51
CA LYS A 465 -0.41 -3.17 -22.82
C LYS A 465 0.01 -3.90 -21.54
N LYS A 466 0.49 -3.16 -20.55
CA LYS A 466 0.86 -3.63 -19.22
C LYS A 466 0.34 -2.67 -18.15
N CYS A 467 0.14 -3.20 -16.96
CA CYS A 467 -0.30 -2.39 -15.82
C CYS A 467 0.30 -2.94 -14.53
N ASN A 468 0.63 -2.04 -13.61
CA ASN A 468 1.04 -2.40 -12.28
C ASN A 468 0.36 -1.49 -11.24
N ASP A 469 0.13 -1.98 -10.02
CA ASP A 469 -0.34 -1.15 -8.93
C ASP A 469 0.84 -0.51 -8.18
N PHE A 470 0.55 0.47 -7.35
CA PHE A 470 1.54 1.10 -6.49
C PHE A 470 1.50 0.46 -5.10
N GLY A 471 2.34 -0.54 -4.91
CA GLY A 471 2.65 -1.14 -3.63
C GLY A 471 4.01 -0.71 -3.11
N ALA A 472 4.73 -1.65 -2.52
CA ALA A 472 6.07 -1.45 -1.97
C ALA A 472 7.03 -0.81 -2.97
N GLY A 473 7.75 0.23 -2.52
CA GLY A 473 8.71 0.96 -3.34
C GLY A 473 8.12 2.00 -4.30
N GLY A 474 6.80 2.18 -4.29
CA GLY A 474 6.13 3.29 -4.98
C GLY A 474 6.44 3.39 -6.48
N VAL A 475 6.76 4.60 -6.94
CA VAL A 475 7.07 4.89 -8.35
C VAL A 475 8.24 4.04 -8.88
N SER A 476 9.29 3.86 -8.07
CA SER A 476 10.50 3.14 -8.50
C SER A 476 10.24 1.67 -8.81
N VAL A 477 9.30 1.02 -8.11
CA VAL A 477 8.92 -0.37 -8.32
C VAL A 477 7.74 -0.49 -9.29
N ALA A 478 6.64 0.20 -9.02
CA ALA A 478 5.43 0.09 -9.85
C ALA A 478 5.66 0.42 -11.33
N ILE A 479 6.46 1.46 -11.59
CA ILE A 479 6.87 1.81 -12.96
C ILE A 479 8.06 0.98 -13.39
N GLY A 480 9.06 0.79 -12.50
CA GLY A 480 10.31 0.09 -12.80
C GLY A 480 10.15 -1.34 -13.31
N GLU A 481 9.05 -2.02 -12.96
CA GLU A 481 8.75 -3.38 -13.39
C GLU A 481 8.02 -3.46 -14.75
N LEU A 482 7.64 -2.32 -15.36
CA LEU A 482 6.85 -2.31 -16.59
C LEU A 482 7.69 -2.52 -17.85
N ALA A 483 8.98 -2.17 -17.83
CA ALA A 483 9.89 -2.35 -18.96
C ALA A 483 11.36 -2.36 -18.50
N ASP A 484 12.25 -2.90 -19.33
CA ASP A 484 13.69 -2.94 -19.07
C ASP A 484 14.33 -1.56 -19.08
N GLY A 485 13.84 -0.65 -19.91
CA GLY A 485 14.31 0.71 -20.05
C GLY A 485 13.21 1.74 -19.81
N LEU A 486 13.44 2.66 -18.88
CA LEU A 486 12.44 3.63 -18.43
C LEU A 486 13.06 4.98 -18.08
N ARG A 487 12.40 6.06 -18.50
CA ARG A 487 12.70 7.42 -18.03
C ARG A 487 11.46 8.02 -17.38
N VAL A 488 11.56 8.31 -16.09
CA VAL A 488 10.46 8.85 -15.27
C VAL A 488 10.75 10.28 -14.88
N GLU A 489 9.80 11.19 -15.15
CA GLU A 489 9.88 12.59 -14.78
C GLU A 489 9.10 12.80 -13.46
N LEU A 490 9.80 12.74 -12.33
CA LEU A 490 9.18 12.82 -11.00
C LEU A 490 8.48 14.16 -10.73
N ASP A 491 8.90 15.23 -11.40
CA ASP A 491 8.24 16.53 -11.31
C ASP A 491 6.81 16.52 -11.86
N LYS A 492 6.49 15.58 -12.77
CA LYS A 492 5.15 15.38 -13.32
C LYS A 492 4.24 14.53 -12.43
N VAL A 493 4.79 13.82 -11.44
CA VAL A 493 4.00 12.99 -10.53
C VAL A 493 3.07 13.87 -9.69
N PRO A 494 1.73 13.66 -9.74
CA PRO A 494 0.79 14.44 -8.96
C PRO A 494 1.03 14.27 -7.45
N LYS A 495 1.03 15.39 -6.72
CA LYS A 495 1.34 15.43 -5.28
C LYS A 495 0.12 15.88 -4.48
N LYS A 496 -0.07 15.29 -3.29
CA LYS A 496 -1.12 15.70 -2.33
C LYS A 496 -0.83 17.09 -1.75
N TYR A 497 0.45 17.42 -1.58
CA TYR A 497 0.94 18.68 -1.00
C TYR A 497 2.37 18.96 -1.47
N ALA A 498 2.81 20.19 -1.26
CA ALA A 498 4.20 20.60 -1.53
C ALA A 498 5.18 20.02 -0.48
N GLY A 499 6.48 20.15 -0.74
CA GLY A 499 7.52 19.77 0.24
C GLY A 499 7.97 18.31 0.18
N LEU A 500 7.53 17.55 -0.84
CA LEU A 500 8.07 16.21 -1.11
C LEU A 500 9.36 16.33 -1.93
N ASP A 501 10.41 15.65 -1.48
CA ASP A 501 11.64 15.53 -2.26
C ASP A 501 11.56 14.40 -3.31
N GLY A 502 12.59 14.30 -4.16
CA GLY A 502 12.64 13.29 -5.23
C GLY A 502 12.67 11.87 -4.69
N THR A 503 13.31 11.62 -3.53
CA THR A 503 13.34 10.30 -2.89
C THR A 503 11.97 9.91 -2.36
N GLU A 504 11.31 10.81 -1.64
CA GLU A 504 9.95 10.58 -1.13
C GLU A 504 8.96 10.29 -2.26
N ILE A 505 9.03 11.04 -3.38
CA ILE A 505 8.18 10.79 -4.55
C ILE A 505 8.49 9.42 -5.17
N ALA A 506 9.77 9.03 -5.24
CA ALA A 506 10.19 7.78 -5.86
C ALA A 506 9.75 6.53 -5.09
N ILE A 507 9.73 6.57 -3.75
CA ILE A 507 9.47 5.40 -2.90
C ILE A 507 8.14 5.42 -2.14
N SER A 508 7.35 6.49 -2.26
CA SER A 508 6.04 6.61 -1.59
C SER A 508 5.08 5.50 -2.05
N GLU A 509 4.44 4.85 -1.09
CA GLU A 509 3.43 3.81 -1.29
C GLU A 509 1.99 4.38 -1.20
N SER A 510 1.78 5.66 -1.56
CA SER A 510 0.43 6.24 -1.60
C SER A 510 -0.50 5.36 -2.43
N GLN A 511 -1.66 5.05 -1.85
CA GLN A 511 -2.57 4.02 -2.35
C GLN A 511 -3.46 4.52 -3.52
N GLU A 512 -4.20 3.59 -4.12
CA GLU A 512 -5.15 3.80 -5.24
C GLU A 512 -4.53 4.51 -6.44
N ARG A 513 -3.32 4.11 -6.79
CA ARG A 513 -2.62 4.52 -8.00
C ARG A 513 -2.35 3.29 -8.87
N MET A 514 -2.43 3.48 -10.19
CA MET A 514 -2.05 2.47 -11.18
C MET A 514 -1.06 3.06 -12.18
N ALA A 515 -0.03 2.31 -12.54
CA ALA A 515 0.86 2.64 -13.65
C ALA A 515 0.41 1.86 -14.88
N VAL A 516 0.08 2.57 -15.95
CA VAL A 516 -0.53 2.01 -17.15
C VAL A 516 0.35 2.30 -18.35
N VAL A 517 0.75 1.24 -19.08
CA VAL A 517 1.50 1.35 -20.34
C VAL A 517 0.52 1.41 -21.51
N VAL A 518 0.60 2.46 -22.29
CA VAL A 518 -0.22 2.65 -23.48
C VAL A 518 0.64 3.03 -24.70
N ASP A 519 0.17 2.66 -25.89
CA ASP A 519 0.74 3.18 -27.13
C ASP A 519 0.55 4.70 -27.19
N PRO A 520 1.55 5.50 -27.64
CA PRO A 520 1.43 6.95 -27.74
C PRO A 520 0.19 7.45 -28.49
N LYS A 521 -0.27 6.72 -29.51
CA LYS A 521 -1.48 7.07 -30.27
C LYS A 521 -2.76 6.97 -29.44
N ASP A 522 -2.77 6.15 -28.39
CA ASP A 522 -3.94 5.86 -27.57
C ASP A 522 -3.96 6.65 -26.24
N ALA A 523 -2.85 7.33 -25.90
CA ALA A 523 -2.69 8.02 -24.61
C ALA A 523 -3.75 9.10 -24.37
N GLU A 524 -4.03 9.96 -25.35
CA GLU A 524 -5.05 11.01 -25.24
C GLU A 524 -6.45 10.43 -25.02
N GLN A 525 -6.77 9.34 -25.74
CA GLN A 525 -8.06 8.68 -25.60
C GLN A 525 -8.21 8.00 -24.23
N PHE A 526 -7.14 7.37 -23.73
CA PHE A 526 -7.13 6.78 -22.39
C PHE A 526 -7.36 7.84 -21.29
N MET A 527 -6.64 8.96 -21.36
CA MET A 527 -6.81 10.07 -20.40
C MET A 527 -8.22 10.68 -20.48
N LYS A 528 -8.83 10.73 -21.66
CA LYS A 528 -10.22 11.17 -21.81
C LYS A 528 -11.19 10.21 -21.10
N TYR A 529 -11.01 8.90 -21.23
CA TYR A 529 -11.81 7.90 -20.52
C TYR A 529 -11.64 8.00 -19.01
N ALA A 530 -10.41 8.23 -18.52
CA ALA A 530 -10.14 8.45 -17.11
C ALA A 530 -10.90 9.68 -16.58
N LYS A 531 -10.91 10.78 -17.34
CA LYS A 531 -11.65 12.00 -16.99
C LYS A 531 -13.17 11.77 -16.92
N GLU A 532 -13.74 10.91 -17.76
CA GLU A 532 -15.16 10.53 -17.72
C GLU A 532 -15.55 9.86 -16.40
N GLU A 533 -14.60 9.15 -15.74
CA GLU A 533 -14.77 8.56 -14.41
C GLU A 533 -14.29 9.49 -13.27
N ASN A 534 -13.98 10.75 -13.55
CA ASN A 534 -13.41 11.71 -12.61
C ASN A 534 -12.11 11.21 -11.95
N LEU A 535 -11.25 10.59 -12.75
CA LEU A 535 -9.91 10.16 -12.35
C LEU A 535 -8.86 11.12 -12.91
N GLU A 536 -7.86 11.43 -12.10
CA GLU A 536 -6.64 12.10 -12.54
C GLU A 536 -5.77 11.08 -13.29
N ALA A 537 -5.26 11.47 -14.45
CA ALA A 537 -4.38 10.66 -15.28
C ALA A 537 -3.27 11.55 -15.83
N THR A 538 -2.02 11.20 -15.58
CA THR A 538 -0.86 12.03 -15.92
C THR A 538 0.22 11.17 -16.57
N GLU A 539 0.71 11.61 -17.73
CA GLU A 539 1.90 11.04 -18.35
C GLU A 539 3.14 11.37 -17.52
N VAL A 540 3.75 10.36 -16.93
CA VAL A 540 4.89 10.53 -16.01
C VAL A 540 6.17 9.89 -16.50
N ALA A 541 6.10 8.94 -17.45
CA ALA A 541 7.28 8.22 -17.92
C ALA A 541 7.12 7.77 -19.38
N ALA A 542 8.25 7.41 -19.98
CA ALA A 542 8.32 6.77 -21.29
C ALA A 542 9.25 5.55 -21.25
N VAL A 543 8.94 4.55 -22.05
CA VAL A 543 9.81 3.40 -22.28
C VAL A 543 10.95 3.79 -23.19
N THR A 544 12.18 3.38 -22.85
CA THR A 544 13.41 3.73 -23.59
C THR A 544 14.10 2.48 -24.15
N GLU A 545 14.97 2.67 -25.15
CA GLU A 545 15.81 1.59 -25.70
C GLU A 545 16.93 1.15 -24.75
N SER A 546 17.41 2.07 -23.93
CA SER A 546 18.47 1.78 -22.95
C SER A 546 17.86 1.00 -21.77
N PRO A 547 18.37 -0.18 -21.38
CA PRO A 547 17.82 -0.98 -20.31
C PRO A 547 18.24 -0.44 -18.93
N ARG A 548 17.81 0.77 -18.62
CA ARG A 548 18.09 1.47 -17.35
C ARG A 548 16.82 2.13 -16.83
N LEU A 549 16.66 2.11 -15.51
CA LEU A 549 15.65 2.91 -14.82
C LEU A 549 16.25 4.28 -14.50
N VAL A 550 15.77 5.31 -15.18
CA VAL A 550 16.20 6.69 -14.96
C VAL A 550 15.08 7.49 -14.30
N LEU A 551 15.31 7.98 -13.07
CA LEU A 551 14.39 8.89 -12.38
C LEU A 551 14.98 10.30 -12.39
N VAL A 552 14.19 11.25 -12.91
CA VAL A 552 14.58 12.66 -13.04
C VAL A 552 13.76 13.52 -12.08
N TRP A 553 14.43 14.35 -11.30
CA TRP A 553 13.82 15.32 -10.40
C TRP A 553 14.54 16.66 -10.50
N ARG A 554 13.77 17.75 -10.68
CA ARG A 554 14.32 19.10 -10.91
C ARG A 554 15.38 19.14 -12.03
N GLY A 555 15.14 18.35 -13.09
CA GLY A 555 16.04 18.26 -14.24
C GLY A 555 17.37 17.51 -13.99
N LYS A 556 17.53 16.87 -12.82
CA LYS A 556 18.70 16.04 -12.47
C LYS A 556 18.30 14.58 -12.41
N GLU A 557 19.15 13.71 -12.92
CA GLU A 557 19.00 12.26 -12.73
C GLU A 557 19.38 11.91 -11.29
N ILE A 558 18.43 11.39 -10.53
CA ILE A 558 18.61 10.98 -9.14
C ILE A 558 18.64 9.46 -8.97
N VAL A 559 18.29 8.74 -10.02
CA VAL A 559 18.51 7.29 -10.19
C VAL A 559 18.88 7.07 -11.65
N ASN A 560 19.91 6.28 -11.87
CA ASN A 560 20.30 5.86 -13.23
C ASN A 560 21.10 4.55 -13.21
#